data_d1187a8b9d92ad402625eaff4d8aeb54
#
_entry.id   d1187a8b9d92ad402625eaff4d8aeb54
#
_cell.length_a   1.000
_cell.length_b   1.000
_cell.length_c   1.000
_cell.angle_alpha   90.00
_cell.angle_beta   90.00
_cell.angle_gamma   90.00
#
_symmetry.space_group_name_H-M   'P 1'
#
loop_
_entity.id
_entity.type
_entity.pdbx_description
1 polymer ?
#
loop_
_entity_poly.entity_id
_entity_poly.type
_entity_poly.pdbx_seq_one_letter_code
_entity_poly.pdbx_strand_id
1 'polypeptide(L)'
;EGLLAYAEAAAELEMWSDDIANKTLKALRERAGVKYLAPAKDANFTDFGYTLTPVLQEIRRERRSELALQGFRLDDLMRWKADKLIVGKRGKGAYVGDESILFKSYSPDNQKRIRERLTLDDNKWADPMAGTLPSGYQFHADRDYLLPIPPSELELNKKLKQNPKW
;
A
#
# COMPACT_ATOMS: atom_id res chain seq x y z
N GLU A 1 -7.82 14.06 3.65
CA GLU A 1 -7.18 13.90 2.33
C GLU A 1 -6.42 15.16 1.93
N GLY A 2 -7.05 16.35 1.89
CA GLY A 2 -6.45 17.60 1.41
C GLY A 2 -5.10 17.94 2.09
N LEU A 3 -4.99 17.77 3.40
CA LEU A 3 -3.73 18.02 4.12
C LEU A 3 -2.60 17.10 3.65
N LEU A 4 -2.90 15.84 3.36
CA LEU A 4 -1.90 14.88 2.88
C LEU A 4 -1.56 15.10 1.40
N ALA A 5 -2.49 15.56 0.58
CA ALA A 5 -2.22 15.96 -0.79
C ALA A 5 -1.30 17.21 -0.83
N TYR A 6 -1.58 18.19 0.03
CA TYR A 6 -0.72 19.37 0.17
C TYR A 6 0.68 19.01 0.67
N ALA A 7 0.78 18.15 1.70
CA ALA A 7 2.05 17.67 2.22
C ALA A 7 2.89 16.98 1.14
N GLU A 8 2.27 16.09 0.35
CA GLU A 8 2.93 15.35 -0.71
C GLU A 8 3.42 16.29 -1.82
N ALA A 9 2.56 17.19 -2.29
CA ALA A 9 2.95 18.16 -3.33
C ALA A 9 4.11 19.05 -2.87
N ALA A 10 4.09 19.54 -1.63
CA ALA A 10 5.18 20.33 -1.08
C ALA A 10 6.49 19.54 -0.98
N ALA A 11 6.41 18.27 -0.59
CA ALA A 11 7.58 17.40 -0.50
C ALA A 11 8.17 17.05 -1.88
N GLU A 12 7.32 16.82 -2.88
CA GLU A 12 7.74 16.56 -4.27
C GLU A 12 8.37 17.79 -4.94
N LEU A 13 7.94 18.99 -4.55
CA LEU A 13 8.50 20.26 -5.01
C LEU A 13 9.71 20.72 -4.17
N GLU A 14 10.22 19.90 -3.26
CA GLU A 14 11.32 20.23 -2.35
C GLU A 14 11.07 21.46 -1.47
N MET A 15 9.79 21.79 -1.24
CA MET A 15 9.33 22.93 -0.42
C MET A 15 8.98 22.53 1.02
N TRP A 16 9.34 21.33 1.45
CA TRP A 16 9.03 20.84 2.78
C TRP A 16 9.67 21.71 3.86
N SER A 17 8.89 22.07 4.88
CA SER A 17 9.31 22.90 6.02
C SER A 17 8.58 22.51 7.30
N ASP A 18 9.07 22.99 8.43
CA ASP A 18 8.43 22.77 9.73
C ASP A 18 7.02 23.39 9.79
N ASP A 19 6.78 24.50 9.09
CA ASP A 19 5.45 25.11 8.99
C ASP A 19 4.48 24.17 8.26
N ILE A 20 4.90 23.56 7.16
CA ILE A 20 4.09 22.58 6.42
C ILE A 20 3.89 21.33 7.26
N ALA A 21 4.93 20.83 7.94
CA ALA A 21 4.81 19.69 8.84
C ALA A 21 3.79 19.94 9.94
N ASN A 22 3.83 21.11 10.58
CA ASN A 22 2.89 21.51 11.63
C ASN A 22 1.44 21.57 11.14
N LYS A 23 1.22 22.10 9.94
CA LYS A 23 -0.11 22.21 9.33
C LYS A 23 -0.67 20.91 8.79
N THR A 24 0.16 19.89 8.58
CA THR A 24 -0.20 18.65 7.91
C THR A 24 0.01 17.42 8.80
N LEU A 25 1.15 16.75 8.70
CA LEU A 25 1.40 15.48 9.40
C LEU A 25 1.26 15.58 10.92
N LYS A 26 1.79 16.65 11.50
CA LYS A 26 1.72 16.85 12.94
C LYS A 26 0.28 17.04 13.39
N ALA A 27 -0.47 17.91 12.72
CA ALA A 27 -1.88 18.14 13.04
C ALA A 27 -2.73 16.86 12.95
N LEU A 28 -2.49 16.01 11.94
CA LEU A 28 -3.18 14.72 11.78
C LEU A 28 -2.86 13.77 12.94
N ARG A 29 -1.60 13.66 13.31
CA ARG A 29 -1.16 12.77 14.40
C ARG A 29 -1.62 13.25 15.77
N GLU A 30 -1.55 14.55 16.05
CA GLU A 30 -2.07 15.13 17.29
C GLU A 30 -3.57 14.86 17.45
N ARG A 31 -4.34 15.02 16.36
CA ARG A 31 -5.76 14.66 16.34
C ARG A 31 -6.00 13.18 16.69
N ALA A 32 -5.15 12.28 16.19
CA ALA A 32 -5.22 10.84 16.45
C ALA A 32 -4.61 10.43 17.80
N GLY A 33 -4.09 11.36 18.61
CA GLY A 33 -3.38 11.07 19.86
C GLY A 33 -2.04 10.40 19.65
N VAL A 34 -1.45 10.50 18.45
CA VAL A 34 -0.15 9.91 18.10
C VAL A 34 0.93 10.98 18.13
N LYS A 35 2.06 10.67 18.77
CA LYS A 35 3.19 11.58 18.82
C LYS A 35 3.78 11.79 17.44
N TYR A 36 3.91 13.05 17.01
CA TYR A 36 4.67 13.40 15.83
C TYR A 36 6.17 13.23 16.06
N LEU A 37 6.84 12.53 15.15
CA LEU A 37 8.28 12.45 15.06
C LEU A 37 8.70 12.98 13.69
N ALA A 38 9.80 13.69 13.64
CA ALA A 38 10.36 14.17 12.38
C ALA A 38 10.64 12.99 11.44
N PRO A 39 10.32 13.12 10.15
CA PRO A 39 10.55 12.05 9.18
C PRO A 39 12.01 11.59 9.16
N ALA A 40 12.20 10.28 9.34
CA ALA A 40 13.49 9.63 9.23
C ALA A 40 13.42 8.49 8.23
N LYS A 41 14.56 8.17 7.59
CA LYS A 41 14.61 7.05 6.65
C LYS A 41 14.27 5.74 7.39
N ASP A 42 13.31 5.01 6.87
CA ASP A 42 12.93 3.70 7.37
C ASP A 42 13.47 2.62 6.41
N ALA A 43 14.41 1.83 6.91
CA ALA A 43 15.03 0.75 6.14
C ALA A 43 14.04 -0.37 5.77
N ASN A 44 12.95 -0.50 6.53
CA ASN A 44 11.90 -1.50 6.28
C ASN A 44 10.78 -0.99 5.37
N PHE A 45 10.84 0.27 4.96
CA PHE A 45 9.84 0.82 4.03
C PHE A 45 10.06 0.23 2.66
N THR A 46 9.02 -0.40 2.11
CA THR A 46 9.10 -1.06 0.80
C THR A 46 9.49 -0.06 -0.29
N ASP A 47 10.53 -0.39 -1.03
CA ASP A 47 10.97 0.36 -2.19
C ASP A 47 9.93 0.28 -3.32
N PHE A 48 9.55 1.44 -3.85
CA PHE A 48 8.61 1.57 -4.96
C PHE A 48 9.28 1.33 -6.33
N GLY A 49 10.56 1.01 -6.36
CA GLY A 49 11.38 0.91 -7.57
C GLY A 49 12.17 2.17 -7.85
N TYR A 50 12.07 3.17 -6.98
CA TYR A 50 12.83 4.42 -6.99
C TYR A 50 13.03 4.92 -5.56
N THR A 51 14.05 5.74 -5.36
CA THR A 51 14.37 6.28 -4.03
C THR A 51 13.36 7.33 -3.61
N LEU A 52 12.85 7.20 -2.39
CA LEU A 52 12.01 8.20 -1.74
C LEU A 52 12.81 8.94 -0.67
N THR A 53 12.56 10.23 -0.54
CA THR A 53 13.04 11.00 0.62
C THR A 53 12.36 10.51 1.90
N PRO A 54 12.97 10.68 3.08
CA PRO A 54 12.34 10.32 4.36
C PRO A 54 10.96 10.98 4.53
N VAL A 55 10.82 12.21 4.08
CA VAL A 55 9.55 12.96 4.13
C VAL A 55 8.47 12.29 3.27
N LEU A 56 8.79 11.96 2.02
CA LEU A 56 7.84 11.26 1.14
C LEU A 56 7.50 9.86 1.65
N GLN A 57 8.47 9.14 2.22
CA GLN A 57 8.19 7.85 2.88
C GLN A 57 7.13 8.01 3.97
N GLU A 58 7.31 9.02 4.83
CA GLU A 58 6.41 9.26 5.96
C GLU A 58 5.02 9.73 5.50
N ILE A 59 4.94 10.63 4.52
CA ILE A 59 3.67 11.08 3.95
C ILE A 59 2.91 9.92 3.32
N ARG A 60 3.56 9.07 2.55
CA ARG A 60 2.93 7.90 1.92
C ARG A 60 2.50 6.84 2.94
N ARG A 61 3.24 6.71 4.05
CA ARG A 61 2.83 5.89 5.18
C ARG A 61 1.58 6.45 5.84
N GLU A 62 1.56 7.75 6.12
CA GLU A 62 0.42 8.43 6.73
C GLU A 62 -0.83 8.35 5.84
N ARG A 63 -0.69 8.55 4.52
CA ARG A 63 -1.79 8.34 3.57
C ARG A 63 -2.39 6.94 3.67
N ARG A 64 -1.54 5.92 3.75
CA ARG A 64 -1.99 4.52 3.87
C ARG A 64 -2.79 4.30 5.15
N SER A 65 -2.37 4.89 6.27
CA SER A 65 -3.00 4.70 7.58
C SER A 65 -4.25 5.56 7.74
N GLU A 66 -4.15 6.85 7.43
CA GLU A 66 -5.21 7.84 7.62
C GLU A 66 -6.39 7.64 6.66
N LEU A 67 -6.10 7.22 5.42
CA LEU A 67 -7.11 7.01 4.37
C LEU A 67 -7.46 5.51 4.19
N ALA A 68 -7.16 4.67 5.18
CA ALA A 68 -7.48 3.26 5.14
C ALA A 68 -8.99 3.04 4.93
N LEU A 69 -9.35 2.11 4.06
CA LEU A 69 -10.74 1.75 3.72
C LEU A 69 -11.58 2.86 3.04
N GLN A 70 -10.95 3.97 2.63
CA GLN A 70 -11.64 5.08 1.95
C GLN A 70 -11.52 5.02 0.42
N GLY A 71 -10.95 3.96 -0.15
CA GLY A 71 -10.85 3.74 -1.59
C GLY A 71 -9.65 4.37 -2.28
N PHE A 72 -8.88 5.23 -1.61
CA PHE A 72 -7.77 5.97 -2.25
C PHE A 72 -6.52 5.15 -2.57
N ARG A 73 -6.39 3.96 -2.00
CA ARG A 73 -5.11 3.22 -2.08
C ARG A 73 -4.73 2.81 -3.49
N LEU A 74 -5.70 2.38 -4.30
CA LEU A 74 -5.44 1.98 -5.69
C LEU A 74 -4.94 3.17 -6.51
N ASP A 75 -5.62 4.31 -6.41
CA ASP A 75 -5.24 5.53 -7.12
C ASP A 75 -3.83 6.01 -6.73
N ASP A 76 -3.51 5.95 -5.43
CA ASP A 76 -2.17 6.24 -4.93
C ASP A 76 -1.11 5.31 -5.56
N LEU A 77 -1.37 4.00 -5.60
CA LEU A 77 -0.43 3.03 -6.19
C LEU A 77 -0.24 3.27 -7.70
N MET A 78 -1.30 3.62 -8.41
CA MET A 78 -1.25 3.92 -9.85
C MET A 78 -0.45 5.19 -10.13
N ARG A 79 -0.78 6.32 -9.48
CA ARG A 79 -0.09 7.60 -9.69
C ARG A 79 1.37 7.59 -9.23
N TRP A 80 1.72 6.77 -8.24
CA TRP A 80 3.10 6.58 -7.78
C TRP A 80 3.89 5.57 -8.64
N LYS A 81 3.27 4.92 -9.62
CA LYS A 81 3.87 3.83 -10.38
C LYS A 81 4.47 2.75 -9.46
N ALA A 82 3.67 2.33 -8.48
CA ALA A 82 4.10 1.46 -7.40
C ALA A 82 3.76 -0.03 -7.66
N ASP A 83 3.94 -0.51 -8.90
CA ASP A 83 3.69 -1.89 -9.31
C ASP A 83 4.42 -2.92 -8.43
N LYS A 84 5.60 -2.61 -7.94
CA LYS A 84 6.35 -3.48 -7.01
C LYS A 84 5.63 -3.73 -5.69
N LEU A 85 4.67 -2.90 -5.31
CA LEU A 85 3.80 -3.13 -4.16
C LEU A 85 2.59 -4.02 -4.50
N ILE A 86 2.37 -4.34 -5.76
CA ILE A 86 1.26 -5.17 -6.26
C ILE A 86 1.79 -6.53 -6.71
N VAL A 87 2.77 -6.55 -7.61
CA VAL A 87 3.30 -7.76 -8.23
C VAL A 87 3.76 -8.79 -7.19
N GLY A 88 3.27 -10.01 -7.33
CA GLY A 88 3.62 -11.12 -6.44
C GLY A 88 3.08 -10.98 -5.01
N LYS A 89 2.36 -9.90 -4.68
CA LYS A 89 1.72 -9.73 -3.37
C LYS A 89 0.34 -10.36 -3.38
N ARG A 90 -0.13 -10.77 -2.21
CA ARG A 90 -1.51 -11.18 -1.97
C ARG A 90 -1.89 -10.94 -0.52
N GLY A 91 -3.17 -10.82 -0.26
CA GLY A 91 -3.67 -10.58 1.09
C GLY A 91 -3.30 -11.73 2.02
N LYS A 92 -2.69 -11.41 3.14
CA LYS A 92 -2.41 -12.33 4.23
C LYS A 92 -3.39 -12.10 5.37
N GLY A 93 -3.67 -13.15 6.11
CA GLY A 93 -4.49 -13.12 7.32
C GLY A 93 -3.66 -12.87 8.58
N ALA A 94 -4.13 -13.43 9.69
CA ALA A 94 -3.48 -13.28 10.99
C ALA A 94 -2.12 -13.99 11.06
N TYR A 95 -1.21 -13.40 11.82
CA TYR A 95 0.04 -14.06 12.22
C TYR A 95 -0.22 -15.02 13.37
N VAL A 96 0.10 -16.30 13.18
CA VAL A 96 -0.12 -17.38 14.15
C VAL A 96 1.18 -18.04 14.60
N GLY A 97 2.29 -17.34 14.48
CA GLY A 97 3.58 -17.74 15.02
C GLY A 97 3.65 -17.53 16.54
N ASP A 98 4.69 -18.10 17.14
CA ASP A 98 4.87 -18.12 18.59
C ASP A 98 5.13 -16.73 19.18
N GLU A 99 5.52 -15.75 18.35
CA GLU A 99 5.70 -14.33 18.73
C GLU A 99 4.38 -13.55 18.85
N SER A 100 3.26 -14.08 18.32
CA SER A 100 1.96 -13.39 18.35
C SER A 100 1.38 -13.34 19.77
N ILE A 101 1.24 -12.13 20.30
CA ILE A 101 0.62 -11.89 21.62
C ILE A 101 -0.81 -12.42 21.65
N LEU A 102 -1.60 -12.11 20.61
CA LEU A 102 -3.00 -12.57 20.50
C LEU A 102 -3.05 -14.10 20.44
N PHE A 103 -2.21 -14.73 19.61
CA PHE A 103 -2.24 -16.17 19.43
C PHE A 103 -1.80 -16.91 20.70
N LYS A 104 -0.82 -16.37 21.44
CA LYS A 104 -0.39 -16.89 22.75
C LYS A 104 -1.50 -16.86 23.82
N SER A 105 -2.52 -16.00 23.65
CA SER A 105 -3.65 -15.96 24.60
C SER A 105 -4.59 -17.18 24.52
N TYR A 106 -4.52 -17.94 23.44
CA TYR A 106 -5.30 -19.17 23.29
C TYR A 106 -4.63 -20.35 24.00
N SER A 107 -5.45 -21.33 24.47
CA SER A 107 -4.92 -22.59 24.99
C SER A 107 -4.12 -23.36 23.95
N PRO A 108 -3.14 -24.20 24.34
CA PRO A 108 -2.33 -25.00 23.42
C PRO A 108 -3.15 -25.81 22.41
N ASP A 109 -4.27 -26.41 22.88
CA ASP A 109 -5.15 -27.19 22.01
C ASP A 109 -5.84 -26.31 20.96
N ASN A 110 -6.28 -25.13 21.34
CA ASN A 110 -6.87 -24.18 20.39
C ASN A 110 -5.84 -23.64 19.41
N GLN A 111 -4.62 -23.35 19.85
CA GLN A 111 -3.53 -22.95 18.96
C GLN A 111 -3.25 -24.02 17.91
N LYS A 112 -3.18 -25.30 18.31
CA LYS A 112 -2.99 -26.44 17.41
C LYS A 112 -4.14 -26.54 16.40
N ARG A 113 -5.39 -26.50 16.86
CA ARG A 113 -6.60 -26.57 16.00
C ARG A 113 -6.67 -25.41 14.99
N ILE A 114 -6.26 -24.22 15.38
CA ILE A 114 -6.24 -23.05 14.48
C ILE A 114 -5.18 -23.27 13.38
N ARG A 115 -3.97 -23.69 13.75
CA ARG A 115 -2.89 -23.96 12.77
C ARG A 115 -3.26 -25.07 11.79
N GLU A 116 -3.90 -26.12 12.23
CA GLU A 116 -4.35 -27.24 11.39
C GLU A 116 -5.44 -26.86 10.38
N ARG A 117 -6.23 -25.82 10.67
CA ARG A 117 -7.33 -25.35 9.81
C ARG A 117 -6.94 -24.27 8.82
N LEU A 118 -5.81 -23.64 9.01
CA LEU A 118 -5.36 -22.53 8.17
C LEU A 118 -4.30 -23.01 7.17
N THR A 119 -4.39 -22.52 5.94
CA THR A 119 -3.24 -22.52 5.04
C THR A 119 -2.27 -21.45 5.53
N LEU A 120 -1.04 -21.84 5.85
CA LEU A 120 -0.02 -20.94 6.37
C LEU A 120 1.09 -20.78 5.34
N ASP A 121 1.70 -19.60 5.29
CA ASP A 121 2.96 -19.40 4.61
C ASP A 121 4.16 -19.81 5.50
N ASP A 122 5.38 -19.76 4.94
CA ASP A 122 6.61 -20.13 5.63
C ASP A 122 6.88 -19.27 6.89
N ASN A 123 6.31 -18.07 6.93
CA ASN A 123 6.46 -17.12 8.04
C ASN A 123 5.30 -17.18 9.05
N LYS A 124 4.46 -18.22 8.99
CA LYS A 124 3.32 -18.44 9.90
C LYS A 124 2.21 -17.39 9.80
N TRP A 125 2.07 -16.72 8.65
CA TRP A 125 0.90 -15.93 8.34
C TRP A 125 -0.17 -16.81 7.69
N ALA A 126 -1.42 -16.62 8.06
CA ALA A 126 -2.53 -17.24 7.34
C ALA A 126 -2.53 -16.75 5.89
N ASP A 127 -2.61 -17.66 4.94
CA ASP A 127 -2.52 -17.39 3.50
C ASP A 127 -3.75 -17.94 2.75
N PRO A 128 -4.93 -17.34 2.95
CA PRO A 128 -6.18 -17.84 2.38
C PRO A 128 -6.20 -17.77 0.85
N MET A 129 -5.35 -16.95 0.25
CA MET A 129 -5.26 -16.74 -1.20
C MET A 129 -4.22 -17.65 -1.88
N ALA A 130 -3.53 -18.52 -1.14
CA ALA A 130 -2.46 -19.37 -1.69
C ALA A 130 -2.94 -20.25 -2.85
N GLY A 131 -4.16 -20.80 -2.77
CA GLY A 131 -4.73 -21.65 -3.82
C GLY A 131 -5.26 -20.89 -5.04
N THR A 132 -5.83 -19.71 -4.83
CA THR A 132 -6.44 -18.91 -5.91
C THR A 132 -5.47 -17.96 -6.59
N LEU A 133 -4.45 -17.49 -5.86
CA LEU A 133 -3.42 -16.58 -6.35
C LEU A 133 -2.02 -17.11 -5.97
N PRO A 134 -1.61 -18.28 -6.48
CA PRO A 134 -0.34 -18.91 -6.07
C PRO A 134 0.86 -18.01 -6.34
N SER A 135 0.86 -17.27 -7.45
CA SER A 135 1.93 -16.32 -7.83
C SER A 135 1.67 -14.88 -7.36
N GLY A 136 0.62 -14.64 -6.55
CA GLY A 136 0.18 -13.30 -6.17
C GLY A 136 -0.47 -12.53 -7.32
N TYR A 137 -0.77 -11.25 -7.05
CA TYR A 137 -1.35 -10.36 -8.06
C TYR A 137 -0.38 -10.17 -9.23
N GLN A 138 -0.94 -10.20 -10.44
CA GLN A 138 -0.20 -9.90 -11.66
C GLN A 138 -0.44 -8.44 -12.04
N PHE A 139 0.61 -7.78 -12.51
CA PHE A 139 0.55 -6.41 -12.98
C PHE A 139 1.69 -6.17 -13.98
N HIS A 140 1.35 -5.69 -15.16
CA HIS A 140 2.31 -5.38 -16.22
C HIS A 140 2.52 -3.87 -16.27
N ALA A 141 3.67 -3.40 -15.76
CA ALA A 141 3.97 -1.97 -15.62
C ALA A 141 3.96 -1.17 -16.93
N ASP A 142 4.16 -1.84 -18.07
CA ASP A 142 4.12 -1.23 -19.40
C ASP A 142 2.71 -1.18 -20.02
N ARG A 143 1.70 -1.70 -19.31
CA ARG A 143 0.31 -1.79 -19.77
C ARG A 143 -0.69 -1.29 -18.72
N ASP A 144 -0.65 -1.85 -17.51
CA ASP A 144 -1.76 -1.85 -16.54
C ASP A 144 -1.94 -0.52 -15.79
N TYR A 145 -1.03 0.44 -15.98
CA TYR A 145 -1.24 1.82 -15.50
C TYR A 145 -2.27 2.59 -16.33
N LEU A 146 -2.60 2.10 -17.51
CA LEU A 146 -3.63 2.67 -18.37
C LEU A 146 -4.72 1.62 -18.61
N LEU A 147 -5.97 2.05 -18.58
CA LEU A 147 -7.09 1.18 -18.97
C LEU A 147 -7.19 1.08 -20.50
N PRO A 148 -7.68 -0.06 -21.03
CA PRO A 148 -7.93 -0.15 -22.45
C PRO A 148 -9.04 0.82 -22.88
N ILE A 149 -8.88 1.44 -24.05
CA ILE A 149 -9.94 2.20 -24.68
C ILE A 149 -10.97 1.18 -25.19
N PRO A 150 -12.27 1.32 -24.86
CA PRO A 150 -13.29 0.40 -25.31
C PRO A 150 -13.30 0.25 -26.84
N PRO A 151 -13.47 -0.97 -27.38
CA PRO A 151 -13.51 -1.18 -28.83
C PRO A 151 -14.53 -0.32 -29.56
N SER A 152 -15.70 -0.08 -28.96
CA SER A 152 -16.73 0.81 -29.50
C SER A 152 -16.23 2.23 -29.76
N GLU A 153 -15.40 2.78 -28.86
CA GLU A 153 -14.83 4.12 -29.02
C GLU A 153 -13.81 4.18 -30.16
N LEU A 154 -13.02 3.11 -30.34
CA LEU A 154 -12.08 2.98 -31.44
C LEU A 154 -12.79 2.84 -32.80
N GLU A 155 -13.97 2.22 -32.82
CA GLU A 155 -14.80 2.12 -34.01
C GLU A 155 -15.43 3.45 -34.42
N LEU A 156 -15.93 4.21 -33.44
CA LEU A 156 -16.55 5.50 -33.65
C LEU A 156 -15.55 6.58 -34.07
N ASN A 157 -14.38 6.56 -33.50
CA ASN A 157 -13.33 7.56 -33.78
C ASN A 157 -12.04 6.91 -34.28
N LYS A 158 -11.87 6.82 -35.58
CA LYS A 158 -10.70 6.22 -36.24
C LYS A 158 -9.36 6.95 -35.98
N LYS A 159 -9.40 8.13 -35.33
CA LYS A 159 -8.17 8.83 -34.91
C LYS A 159 -7.68 8.36 -33.55
N LEU A 160 -8.50 7.67 -32.77
CA LEU A 160 -8.07 7.07 -31.50
C LEU A 160 -7.15 5.87 -31.77
N LYS A 161 -6.15 5.73 -30.96
CA LYS A 161 -5.26 4.57 -30.91
C LYS A 161 -5.36 3.93 -29.55
N GLN A 162 -5.35 2.61 -29.52
CA GLN A 162 -5.35 1.86 -28.26
C GLN A 162 -4.13 2.19 -27.40
N ASN A 163 -4.30 2.14 -26.10
CA ASN A 163 -3.22 2.27 -25.14
C ASN A 163 -2.17 1.15 -25.35
N PRO A 164 -0.89 1.40 -25.01
CA PRO A 164 0.16 0.43 -25.26
C PRO A 164 -0.13 -0.95 -24.64
N LYS A 165 0.16 -1.99 -25.41
CA LYS A 165 0.04 -3.39 -24.97
C LYS A 165 -1.38 -3.91 -24.71
N TRP A 166 -2.41 -3.13 -25.03
CA TRP A 166 -3.82 -3.56 -25.03
C TRP A 166 -4.31 -4.01 -26.39
#